data_39269a751ce1d09ba83950772a178ee2
#
_entry.id   39269a751ce1d09ba83950772a178ee2
#
_cell.length_a   1.000
_cell.length_b   1.000
_cell.length_c   1.000
_cell.angle_alpha   90.00
_cell.angle_beta   90.00
_cell.angle_gamma   90.00
#
_symmetry.space_group_name_H-M   'P 1'
#
loop_
_entity.id
_entity.type
_entity.pdbx_description
1 polymer ?
#
loop_
_entity_poly.entity_id
_entity_poly.type
_entity_poly.pdbx_seq_one_letter_code
_entity_poly.pdbx_strand_id
1 'polypeptide(L)'
;MAKTILICDDDPTQRRLIQAVLEREGFAVLHAENGAQAIDRLTTTSGIDAVILDLVMPGQSGIDTLKEIRAHGIRVPVVVLTASGGIDTVVKAMQAGAQDFFIKPASPERILVSVRNALQMGDLSAEVARLKKHAANRTSFDDLIGTSPAMQMVRRLGERAAKSSIPVLILGESGVGKELIARAIQGSSERAGKPFVAVNCGALPENLVESILFGHEKGAFTGASDKHLGKFQEANGGTLFLDEVGELPLDMQVKLLRALQEGEIDPVGGKRPVKVDVRIISATNRNLADQVKAGLFREDLFYRLNVFPVEAPSLRERREDIPALIDHFVRRFNIEEGKRVTGVAADALQMLCAYDWPGNVRQLENTVYRAIVLADSPHLQAFDFPAISGVVAPVPAIPQAASAPATPHLVEAHHEAIAALHQDSPVRILDEAGHLRKLEDIERDLIE
;
A
#
# COMPACT_ATOMS: atom_id res chain seq x y z
N MET A 1 14.54 -4.43 -18.36
CA MET A 1 14.88 -5.81 -18.79
C MET A 1 14.30 -6.04 -20.17
N ALA A 2 14.98 -6.84 -21.04
CA ALA A 2 14.41 -7.22 -22.33
C ALA A 2 13.15 -8.07 -22.12
N LYS A 3 12.06 -7.80 -22.87
CA LYS A 3 10.83 -8.60 -22.80
C LYS A 3 11.05 -9.93 -23.52
N THR A 4 10.51 -11.01 -22.96
CA THR A 4 10.69 -12.39 -23.46
C THR A 4 9.45 -12.86 -24.19
N ILE A 5 9.61 -13.31 -25.43
CA ILE A 5 8.53 -13.80 -26.28
C ILE A 5 8.72 -15.31 -26.50
N LEU A 6 7.69 -16.09 -26.24
CA LEU A 6 7.66 -17.52 -26.56
C LEU A 6 7.07 -17.72 -27.96
N ILE A 7 7.82 -18.39 -28.86
CA ILE A 7 7.33 -18.79 -30.20
C ILE A 7 6.98 -20.26 -30.15
N CYS A 8 5.73 -20.60 -30.46
CA CYS A 8 5.23 -21.95 -30.59
C CYS A 8 4.77 -22.20 -32.04
N ASP A 9 5.55 -22.92 -32.78
CA ASP A 9 5.34 -23.29 -34.21
C ASP A 9 6.09 -24.59 -34.46
N ASP A 10 5.58 -25.55 -35.23
CA ASP A 10 6.23 -26.82 -35.51
C ASP A 10 7.30 -26.68 -36.59
N ASP A 11 7.19 -25.66 -37.48
CA ASP A 11 8.19 -25.41 -38.53
C ASP A 11 9.42 -24.66 -37.96
N PRO A 12 10.61 -25.31 -37.94
CA PRO A 12 11.85 -24.70 -37.46
C PRO A 12 12.30 -23.50 -38.31
N THR A 13 11.94 -23.45 -39.60
CA THR A 13 12.28 -22.35 -40.50
C THR A 13 11.47 -21.09 -40.11
N GLN A 14 10.18 -21.25 -39.84
CA GLN A 14 9.30 -20.19 -39.40
C GLN A 14 9.75 -19.66 -38.03
N ARG A 15 10.06 -20.55 -37.08
CA ARG A 15 10.56 -20.13 -35.74
C ARG A 15 11.82 -19.27 -35.88
N ARG A 16 12.78 -19.65 -36.69
CA ARG A 16 14.04 -18.88 -36.93
C ARG A 16 13.77 -17.53 -37.58
N LEU A 17 12.84 -17.46 -38.52
CA LEU A 17 12.50 -16.23 -39.22
C LEU A 17 11.84 -15.23 -38.26
N ILE A 18 10.89 -15.67 -37.46
CA ILE A 18 10.24 -14.83 -36.44
C ILE A 18 11.24 -14.43 -35.36
N GLN A 19 12.10 -15.34 -34.90
CA GLN A 19 13.18 -15.06 -33.96
C GLN A 19 14.09 -13.94 -34.46
N ALA A 20 14.59 -14.02 -35.70
CA ALA A 20 15.46 -12.99 -36.25
C ALA A 20 14.81 -11.60 -36.31
N VAL A 21 13.50 -11.54 -36.56
CA VAL A 21 12.72 -10.29 -36.52
C VAL A 21 12.64 -9.73 -35.09
N LEU A 22 12.34 -10.56 -34.08
CA LEU A 22 12.16 -10.16 -32.72
C LEU A 22 13.49 -9.76 -32.01
N GLU A 23 14.55 -10.55 -32.25
CA GLU A 23 15.87 -10.28 -31.67
C GLU A 23 16.48 -8.97 -32.18
N ARG A 24 16.23 -8.62 -33.44
CA ARG A 24 16.66 -7.36 -34.05
C ARG A 24 16.07 -6.13 -33.32
N GLU A 25 14.89 -6.29 -32.73
CA GLU A 25 14.19 -5.27 -31.93
C GLU A 25 14.47 -5.37 -30.42
N GLY A 26 15.39 -6.26 -30.03
CA GLY A 26 15.84 -6.39 -28.65
C GLY A 26 14.97 -7.26 -27.73
N PHE A 27 14.06 -8.08 -28.30
CA PHE A 27 13.30 -9.07 -27.53
C PHE A 27 14.14 -10.33 -27.30
N ALA A 28 14.00 -10.92 -26.11
CA ALA A 28 14.50 -12.28 -25.87
C ALA A 28 13.47 -13.29 -26.39
N VAL A 29 13.94 -14.41 -26.95
CA VAL A 29 13.07 -15.40 -27.62
C VAL A 29 13.26 -16.77 -26.97
N LEU A 30 12.14 -17.44 -26.68
CA LEU A 30 12.07 -18.85 -26.33
C LEU A 30 11.28 -19.61 -27.38
N HIS A 31 11.54 -20.91 -27.51
CA HIS A 31 10.91 -21.76 -28.52
C HIS A 31 10.11 -22.90 -27.89
N ALA A 32 9.00 -23.25 -28.53
CA ALA A 32 8.26 -24.49 -28.33
C ALA A 32 7.90 -25.08 -29.69
N GLU A 33 7.95 -26.39 -29.83
CA GLU A 33 7.69 -27.09 -31.10
C GLU A 33 6.25 -27.60 -31.19
N ASN A 34 5.53 -27.55 -30.07
CA ASN A 34 4.13 -27.98 -29.95
C ASN A 34 3.45 -27.35 -28.72
N GLY A 35 2.13 -27.53 -28.63
CA GLY A 35 1.32 -26.96 -27.56
C GLY A 35 1.73 -27.45 -26.18
N ALA A 36 2.06 -28.72 -26.01
CA ALA A 36 2.47 -29.27 -24.71
C ALA A 36 3.76 -28.62 -24.18
N GLN A 37 4.77 -28.44 -25.05
CA GLN A 37 5.99 -27.72 -24.68
C GLN A 37 5.73 -26.24 -24.36
N ALA A 38 4.79 -25.60 -25.10
CA ALA A 38 4.44 -24.22 -24.82
C ALA A 38 3.82 -24.07 -23.40
N ILE A 39 2.91 -24.96 -23.01
CA ILE A 39 2.27 -24.98 -21.69
C ILE A 39 3.30 -25.28 -20.60
N ASP A 40 4.17 -26.28 -20.81
CA ASP A 40 5.25 -26.62 -19.88
C ASP A 40 6.16 -25.40 -19.63
N ARG A 41 6.62 -24.71 -20.69
CA ARG A 41 7.44 -23.50 -20.55
C ARG A 41 6.72 -22.37 -19.84
N LEU A 42 5.43 -22.16 -20.11
CA LEU A 42 4.63 -21.12 -19.45
C LEU A 42 4.38 -21.39 -17.96
N THR A 43 4.45 -22.66 -17.55
CA THR A 43 4.28 -23.06 -16.14
C THR A 43 5.60 -23.10 -15.38
N THR A 44 6.70 -23.46 -16.05
CA THR A 44 8.01 -23.63 -15.39
C THR A 44 8.90 -22.39 -15.47
N THR A 45 8.73 -21.54 -16.50
CA THR A 45 9.57 -20.36 -16.74
C THR A 45 8.80 -19.08 -16.39
N SER A 46 9.26 -18.36 -15.38
CA SER A 46 8.73 -17.03 -15.05
C SER A 46 9.29 -15.96 -16.00
N GLY A 47 8.49 -14.94 -16.32
CA GLY A 47 8.95 -13.78 -17.10
C GLY A 47 8.74 -13.89 -18.62
N ILE A 48 7.84 -14.76 -19.09
CA ILE A 48 7.38 -14.75 -20.47
C ILE A 48 6.30 -13.65 -20.60
N ASP A 49 6.56 -12.66 -21.48
CA ASP A 49 5.72 -11.47 -21.64
C ASP A 49 4.66 -11.62 -22.74
N ALA A 50 4.90 -12.43 -23.77
CA ALA A 50 3.91 -12.75 -24.81
C ALA A 50 4.20 -14.10 -25.47
N VAL A 51 3.18 -14.65 -26.14
CA VAL A 51 3.27 -15.89 -26.90
C VAL A 51 2.87 -15.63 -28.35
N ILE A 52 3.65 -16.16 -29.30
CA ILE A 52 3.25 -16.29 -30.69
C ILE A 52 2.93 -17.78 -30.91
N LEU A 53 1.69 -18.09 -31.31
CA LEU A 53 1.17 -19.46 -31.36
C LEU A 53 0.65 -19.79 -32.75
N ASP A 54 1.24 -20.80 -33.40
CA ASP A 54 0.66 -21.35 -34.65
C ASP A 54 -0.66 -22.09 -34.34
N LEU A 55 -1.64 -21.91 -35.21
CA LEU A 55 -2.92 -22.62 -35.12
C LEU A 55 -2.88 -24.02 -35.69
N VAL A 56 -1.98 -24.28 -36.65
CA VAL A 56 -1.89 -25.54 -37.39
C VAL A 56 -0.62 -26.26 -36.99
N MET A 57 -0.71 -27.10 -35.97
CA MET A 57 0.41 -27.92 -35.50
C MET A 57 0.02 -29.40 -35.45
N PRO A 58 0.96 -30.34 -35.65
CA PRO A 58 0.70 -31.77 -35.49
C PRO A 58 0.28 -32.13 -34.04
N GLY A 59 -0.70 -32.98 -33.90
CA GLY A 59 -1.19 -33.48 -32.62
C GLY A 59 -2.24 -32.58 -32.01
N GLN A 60 -1.85 -31.54 -31.28
CA GLN A 60 -2.76 -30.60 -30.63
C GLN A 60 -2.87 -29.30 -31.44
N SER A 61 -4.11 -28.87 -31.75
CA SER A 61 -4.30 -27.60 -32.45
C SER A 61 -3.92 -26.41 -31.60
N GLY A 62 -3.48 -25.29 -32.23
CA GLY A 62 -3.16 -24.07 -31.51
C GLY A 62 -4.38 -23.48 -30.77
N ILE A 63 -5.61 -23.68 -31.26
CA ILE A 63 -6.83 -23.24 -30.56
C ILE A 63 -7.02 -24.04 -29.28
N ASP A 64 -6.80 -25.34 -29.28
CA ASP A 64 -6.92 -26.17 -28.09
C ASP A 64 -5.81 -25.87 -27.07
N THR A 65 -4.59 -25.66 -27.57
CA THR A 65 -3.47 -25.15 -26.76
C THR A 65 -3.81 -23.83 -26.09
N LEU A 66 -4.41 -22.88 -26.81
CA LEU A 66 -4.82 -21.59 -26.26
C LEU A 66 -5.89 -21.74 -25.16
N LYS A 67 -6.89 -22.60 -25.38
CA LYS A 67 -7.92 -22.89 -24.36
C LYS A 67 -7.29 -23.51 -23.10
N GLU A 68 -6.33 -24.40 -23.27
CA GLU A 68 -5.64 -25.05 -22.16
C GLU A 68 -4.77 -24.05 -21.39
N ILE A 69 -4.04 -23.16 -22.06
CA ILE A 69 -3.32 -22.04 -21.45
C ILE A 69 -4.28 -21.20 -20.57
N ARG A 70 -5.47 -20.88 -21.06
CA ARG A 70 -6.48 -20.13 -20.31
C ARG A 70 -7.09 -20.91 -19.16
N ALA A 71 -7.28 -22.23 -19.31
CA ALA A 71 -7.77 -23.12 -18.24
C ALA A 71 -6.80 -23.25 -17.07
N HIS A 72 -5.48 -23.14 -17.32
CA HIS A 72 -4.44 -23.07 -16.30
C HIS A 72 -4.34 -21.68 -15.63
N GLY A 73 -5.22 -20.74 -15.97
CA GLY A 73 -5.21 -19.39 -15.39
C GLY A 73 -4.09 -18.47 -15.93
N ILE A 74 -3.34 -18.92 -16.94
CA ILE A 74 -2.24 -18.16 -17.52
C ILE A 74 -2.82 -17.05 -18.41
N ARG A 75 -2.52 -15.79 -18.07
CA ARG A 75 -3.07 -14.59 -18.73
C ARG A 75 -2.07 -13.89 -19.67
N VAL A 76 -0.95 -14.53 -19.97
CA VAL A 76 0.03 -13.99 -20.92
C VAL A 76 -0.64 -13.70 -22.27
N PRO A 77 -0.41 -12.53 -22.91
CA PRO A 77 -0.94 -12.20 -24.23
C PRO A 77 -0.49 -13.21 -25.29
N VAL A 78 -1.45 -13.65 -26.12
CA VAL A 78 -1.21 -14.62 -27.18
C VAL A 78 -1.58 -14.00 -28.53
N VAL A 79 -0.63 -13.98 -29.47
CA VAL A 79 -0.82 -13.62 -30.87
C VAL A 79 -0.82 -14.90 -31.69
N VAL A 80 -1.83 -15.13 -32.50
CA VAL A 80 -1.93 -16.37 -33.26
C VAL A 80 -1.45 -16.21 -34.69
N LEU A 81 -0.78 -17.27 -35.23
CA LEU A 81 -0.43 -17.40 -36.62
C LEU A 81 -1.41 -18.34 -37.31
N THR A 82 -1.77 -18.03 -38.56
CA THR A 82 -2.62 -18.90 -39.35
C THR A 82 -2.15 -18.94 -40.80
N ALA A 83 -2.13 -20.13 -41.40
CA ALA A 83 -1.86 -20.28 -42.84
C ALA A 83 -3.07 -19.95 -43.71
N SER A 84 -4.28 -19.95 -43.14
CA SER A 84 -5.53 -19.66 -43.84
C SER A 84 -6.26 -18.49 -43.17
N GLY A 85 -6.55 -17.45 -43.94
CA GLY A 85 -7.30 -16.26 -43.51
C GLY A 85 -8.82 -16.50 -43.41
N GLY A 86 -9.27 -17.73 -43.22
CA GLY A 86 -10.68 -18.04 -43.03
C GLY A 86 -11.24 -17.31 -41.82
N ILE A 87 -12.27 -16.46 -42.03
CA ILE A 87 -12.89 -15.62 -40.96
C ILE A 87 -13.27 -16.48 -39.76
N ASP A 88 -13.79 -17.69 -39.97
CA ASP A 88 -14.23 -18.59 -38.90
C ASP A 88 -13.08 -19.03 -37.96
N THR A 89 -11.88 -19.27 -38.51
CA THR A 89 -10.72 -19.68 -37.69
C THR A 89 -10.20 -18.53 -36.85
N VAL A 90 -10.15 -17.33 -37.42
CA VAL A 90 -9.79 -16.11 -36.67
C VAL A 90 -10.78 -15.81 -35.55
N VAL A 91 -12.07 -15.86 -35.84
CA VAL A 91 -13.13 -15.63 -34.84
C VAL A 91 -13.03 -16.63 -33.68
N LYS A 92 -12.81 -17.94 -33.99
CA LYS A 92 -12.62 -18.96 -32.94
C LYS A 92 -11.37 -18.72 -32.10
N ALA A 93 -10.27 -18.27 -32.69
CA ALA A 93 -9.04 -17.94 -31.95
C ALA A 93 -9.25 -16.73 -31.03
N MET A 94 -9.91 -15.68 -31.53
CA MET A 94 -10.23 -14.50 -30.70
C MET A 94 -11.20 -14.84 -29.55
N GLN A 95 -12.21 -15.68 -29.80
CA GLN A 95 -13.12 -16.19 -28.77
C GLN A 95 -12.42 -17.08 -27.74
N ALA A 96 -11.37 -17.81 -28.15
CA ALA A 96 -10.53 -18.60 -27.25
C ALA A 96 -9.57 -17.75 -26.40
N GLY A 97 -9.48 -16.43 -26.65
CA GLY A 97 -8.70 -15.49 -25.88
C GLY A 97 -7.36 -15.07 -26.50
N ALA A 98 -7.21 -15.17 -27.83
CA ALA A 98 -6.12 -14.50 -28.54
C ALA A 98 -6.32 -12.98 -28.52
N GLN A 99 -5.22 -12.22 -28.47
CA GLN A 99 -5.23 -10.75 -28.51
C GLN A 99 -5.11 -10.17 -29.92
N ASP A 100 -4.40 -10.85 -30.80
CA ASP A 100 -4.25 -10.44 -32.18
C ASP A 100 -3.90 -11.68 -33.04
N PHE A 101 -3.91 -11.52 -34.35
CA PHE A 101 -3.52 -12.55 -35.31
C PHE A 101 -2.76 -12.00 -36.51
N PHE A 102 -2.02 -12.83 -37.17
CA PHE A 102 -1.48 -12.55 -38.52
C PHE A 102 -1.44 -13.79 -39.38
N ILE A 103 -1.54 -13.54 -40.69
CA ILE A 103 -1.62 -14.61 -41.73
C ILE A 103 -0.23 -14.85 -42.27
N LYS A 104 0.14 -16.12 -42.45
CA LYS A 104 1.40 -16.53 -43.09
C LYS A 104 1.30 -16.38 -44.61
N PRO A 105 2.34 -15.84 -45.33
CA PRO A 105 3.56 -15.25 -44.78
C PRO A 105 3.30 -13.84 -44.25
N ALA A 106 3.84 -13.51 -43.08
CA ALA A 106 3.69 -12.18 -42.47
C ALA A 106 4.96 -11.33 -42.70
N SER A 107 4.78 -10.03 -42.96
CA SER A 107 5.91 -9.12 -43.04
C SER A 107 6.50 -8.88 -41.63
N PRO A 108 7.81 -8.57 -41.53
CA PRO A 108 8.46 -8.23 -40.27
C PRO A 108 7.71 -7.12 -39.48
N GLU A 109 7.24 -6.09 -40.19
CA GLU A 109 6.52 -4.96 -39.59
C GLU A 109 5.20 -5.43 -38.98
N ARG A 110 4.47 -6.34 -39.62
CA ARG A 110 3.19 -6.87 -39.11
C ARG A 110 3.39 -7.70 -37.88
N ILE A 111 4.44 -8.54 -37.81
CA ILE A 111 4.81 -9.33 -36.65
C ILE A 111 5.09 -8.38 -35.46
N LEU A 112 5.91 -7.35 -35.66
CA LEU A 112 6.31 -6.40 -34.63
C LEU A 112 5.13 -5.58 -34.12
N VAL A 113 4.26 -5.10 -34.99
CA VAL A 113 3.05 -4.34 -34.59
C VAL A 113 2.14 -5.22 -33.74
N SER A 114 1.87 -6.46 -34.15
CA SER A 114 1.01 -7.37 -33.37
C SER A 114 1.60 -7.72 -32.02
N VAL A 115 2.90 -7.96 -31.93
CA VAL A 115 3.59 -8.24 -30.66
C VAL A 115 3.60 -7.02 -29.75
N ARG A 116 3.91 -5.83 -30.28
CA ARG A 116 3.87 -4.58 -29.48
C ARG A 116 2.48 -4.28 -28.96
N ASN A 117 1.45 -4.42 -29.78
CA ASN A 117 0.06 -4.25 -29.37
C ASN A 117 -0.34 -5.25 -28.27
N ALA A 118 0.02 -6.52 -28.42
CA ALA A 118 -0.26 -7.55 -27.44
C ALA A 118 0.44 -7.26 -26.09
N LEU A 119 1.71 -6.85 -26.13
CA LEU A 119 2.45 -6.43 -24.92
C LEU A 119 1.82 -5.22 -24.25
N GLN A 120 1.44 -4.19 -25.01
CA GLN A 120 0.81 -2.99 -24.49
C GLN A 120 -0.57 -3.30 -23.87
N MET A 121 -1.37 -4.16 -24.50
CA MET A 121 -2.64 -4.63 -23.96
C MET A 121 -2.44 -5.47 -22.68
N GLY A 122 -1.38 -6.29 -22.64
CA GLY A 122 -0.99 -7.05 -21.47
C GLY A 122 -0.60 -6.16 -20.29
N ASP A 123 0.25 -5.16 -20.53
CA ASP A 123 0.67 -4.17 -19.53
C ASP A 123 -0.53 -3.37 -18.99
N LEU A 124 -1.44 -2.90 -19.89
CA LEU A 124 -2.68 -2.22 -19.50
C LEU A 124 -3.62 -3.13 -18.70
N SER A 125 -3.75 -4.39 -19.08
CA SER A 125 -4.60 -5.36 -18.36
C SER A 125 -4.04 -5.68 -16.99
N ALA A 126 -2.72 -5.82 -16.85
CA ALA A 126 -2.04 -5.98 -15.57
C ALA A 126 -2.19 -4.73 -14.68
N GLU A 127 -2.06 -3.53 -15.25
CA GLU A 127 -2.25 -2.28 -14.54
C GLU A 127 -3.72 -2.08 -14.10
N VAL A 128 -4.69 -2.39 -14.96
CA VAL A 128 -6.12 -2.40 -14.60
C VAL A 128 -6.42 -3.44 -13.52
N ALA A 129 -5.81 -4.62 -13.56
CA ALA A 129 -5.94 -5.63 -12.50
C ALA A 129 -5.31 -5.15 -11.19
N ARG A 130 -4.15 -4.48 -11.25
CA ARG A 130 -3.48 -3.83 -10.12
C ARG A 130 -4.34 -2.70 -9.55
N LEU A 131 -4.84 -1.82 -10.41
CA LEU A 131 -5.73 -0.72 -10.02
C LEU A 131 -7.07 -1.24 -9.45
N LYS A 132 -7.64 -2.31 -10.01
CA LYS A 132 -8.83 -2.97 -9.46
C LYS A 132 -8.53 -3.65 -8.11
N LYS A 133 -7.35 -4.25 -7.94
CA LYS A 133 -6.89 -4.78 -6.64
C LYS A 133 -6.72 -3.64 -5.62
N HIS A 134 -6.16 -2.51 -6.04
CA HIS A 134 -6.08 -1.30 -5.23
C HIS A 134 -7.45 -0.66 -4.97
N ALA A 135 -8.29 -0.53 -6.00
CA ALA A 135 -9.64 0.03 -5.87
C ALA A 135 -10.59 -0.89 -5.08
N ALA A 136 -10.40 -2.20 -5.15
CA ALA A 136 -11.13 -3.16 -4.32
C ALA A 136 -10.63 -3.21 -2.87
N ASN A 137 -9.54 -2.49 -2.55
CA ASN A 137 -8.93 -2.46 -1.21
C ASN A 137 -8.69 -3.88 -0.61
N ARG A 138 -8.40 -4.86 -1.48
CA ARG A 138 -8.24 -6.27 -1.11
C ARG A 138 -6.82 -6.54 -0.63
N THR A 139 -6.55 -6.13 0.59
CA THR A 139 -5.35 -6.56 1.30
C THR A 139 -5.53 -8.01 1.72
N SER A 140 -4.56 -8.88 1.42
CA SER A 140 -4.51 -10.27 1.85
C SER A 140 -3.40 -10.48 2.88
N PHE A 141 -3.30 -11.68 3.47
CA PHE A 141 -2.19 -11.99 4.36
C PHE A 141 -0.84 -12.01 3.64
N ASP A 142 -0.80 -12.17 2.31
CA ASP A 142 0.44 -12.10 1.52
C ASP A 142 1.00 -10.67 1.45
N ASP A 143 0.16 -9.67 1.66
CA ASP A 143 0.55 -8.27 1.69
C ASP A 143 1.15 -7.85 3.06
N LEU A 144 1.03 -8.69 4.09
CA LEU A 144 1.65 -8.46 5.40
C LEU A 144 3.13 -8.86 5.37
N ILE A 145 3.99 -7.87 5.53
CA ILE A 145 5.44 -8.09 5.54
C ILE A 145 5.85 -8.66 6.90
N GLY A 146 6.61 -9.74 6.85
CA GLY A 146 7.19 -10.41 8.02
C GLY A 146 7.09 -11.92 7.92
N THR A 147 8.19 -12.58 8.31
CA THR A 147 8.35 -14.04 8.34
C THR A 147 8.62 -14.57 9.75
N SER A 148 8.69 -13.67 10.73
CA SER A 148 8.90 -14.00 12.13
C SER A 148 7.84 -14.98 12.67
N PRO A 149 8.16 -15.82 13.65
CA PRO A 149 7.21 -16.74 14.29
C PRO A 149 5.97 -16.00 14.82
N ALA A 150 6.16 -14.80 15.37
CA ALA A 150 5.08 -13.95 15.86
C ALA A 150 4.13 -13.54 14.74
N MET A 151 4.64 -13.07 13.57
CA MET A 151 3.81 -12.73 12.41
C MET A 151 3.16 -13.95 11.75
N GLN A 152 3.83 -15.10 11.76
CA GLN A 152 3.22 -16.35 11.31
C GLN A 152 2.04 -16.77 12.20
N MET A 153 2.10 -16.51 13.51
CA MET A 153 0.96 -16.73 14.40
C MET A 153 -0.20 -15.80 14.06
N VAL A 154 0.06 -14.51 13.84
CA VAL A 154 -0.94 -13.54 13.39
C VAL A 154 -1.61 -14.00 12.10
N ARG A 155 -0.83 -14.45 11.10
CA ARG A 155 -1.36 -15.01 9.84
C ARG A 155 -2.28 -16.19 10.08
N ARG A 156 -1.82 -17.19 10.82
CA ARG A 156 -2.62 -18.40 11.13
C ARG A 156 -3.93 -18.10 11.86
N LEU A 157 -3.88 -17.20 12.85
CA LEU A 157 -5.09 -16.80 13.58
C LEU A 157 -6.00 -15.98 12.68
N GLY A 158 -5.46 -15.02 11.94
CA GLY A 158 -6.21 -14.18 11.01
C GLY A 158 -6.90 -14.98 9.90
N GLU A 159 -6.24 -15.97 9.30
CA GLU A 159 -6.82 -16.87 8.31
C GLU A 159 -7.96 -17.72 8.87
N ARG A 160 -7.84 -18.16 10.12
CA ARG A 160 -8.95 -18.86 10.81
C ARG A 160 -10.12 -17.92 11.06
N ALA A 161 -9.83 -16.70 11.54
CA ALA A 161 -10.84 -15.68 11.75
C ALA A 161 -11.54 -15.30 10.43
N ALA A 162 -10.82 -15.25 9.30
CA ALA A 162 -11.38 -14.92 8.00
C ALA A 162 -12.49 -15.89 7.54
N LYS A 163 -12.40 -17.17 7.93
CA LYS A 163 -13.39 -18.23 7.58
C LYS A 163 -14.68 -18.15 8.39
N SER A 164 -14.81 -17.22 9.31
CA SER A 164 -15.96 -17.07 10.19
C SER A 164 -16.42 -15.61 10.21
N SER A 165 -17.70 -15.38 10.56
CA SER A 165 -18.26 -14.04 10.75
C SER A 165 -18.19 -13.54 12.20
N ILE A 166 -17.51 -14.28 13.11
CA ILE A 166 -17.39 -13.90 14.52
C ILE A 166 -16.65 -12.55 14.66
N PRO A 167 -16.94 -11.78 15.73
CA PRO A 167 -16.16 -10.58 16.08
C PRO A 167 -14.70 -10.92 16.32
N VAL A 168 -13.80 -10.06 15.86
CA VAL A 168 -12.35 -10.19 16.05
C VAL A 168 -11.84 -8.97 16.81
N LEU A 169 -11.04 -9.20 17.84
CA LEU A 169 -10.37 -8.15 18.60
C LEU A 169 -8.86 -8.21 18.35
N ILE A 170 -8.30 -7.17 17.72
CA ILE A 170 -6.86 -7.05 17.46
C ILE A 170 -6.24 -6.23 18.59
N LEU A 171 -5.37 -6.88 19.36
CA LEU A 171 -4.63 -6.27 20.47
C LEU A 171 -3.21 -5.93 20.00
N GLY A 172 -2.67 -4.80 20.44
CA GLY A 172 -1.27 -4.44 20.18
C GLY A 172 -1.02 -2.94 20.25
N GLU A 173 0.24 -2.58 20.37
CA GLU A 173 0.68 -1.20 20.50
C GLU A 173 0.29 -0.33 19.30
N SER A 174 0.36 1.00 19.48
CA SER A 174 0.17 1.92 18.36
C SER A 174 1.26 1.73 17.30
N GLY A 175 0.86 1.80 16.01
CA GLY A 175 1.79 1.72 14.89
C GLY A 175 2.26 0.31 14.52
N VAL A 176 1.75 -0.78 15.12
CA VAL A 176 2.13 -2.16 14.77
C VAL A 176 1.51 -2.67 13.44
N GLY A 177 0.47 -1.98 12.93
CA GLY A 177 -0.22 -2.35 11.69
C GLY A 177 -1.57 -3.05 11.90
N LYS A 178 -2.29 -2.77 13.00
CA LYS A 178 -3.61 -3.39 13.32
C LYS A 178 -4.64 -3.24 12.18
N GLU A 179 -4.69 -2.10 11.52
CA GLU A 179 -5.58 -1.88 10.39
C GLU A 179 -5.24 -2.80 9.19
N LEU A 180 -3.95 -3.00 8.87
CA LEU A 180 -3.55 -3.91 7.80
C LEU A 180 -3.93 -5.35 8.10
N ILE A 181 -3.83 -5.79 9.37
CA ILE A 181 -4.29 -7.10 9.82
C ILE A 181 -5.81 -7.21 9.64
N ALA A 182 -6.59 -6.19 10.03
CA ALA A 182 -8.04 -6.17 9.84
C ALA A 182 -8.44 -6.25 8.37
N ARG A 183 -7.75 -5.51 7.50
CA ARG A 183 -7.94 -5.55 6.04
C ARG A 183 -7.59 -6.92 5.45
N ALA A 184 -6.50 -7.57 5.93
CA ALA A 184 -6.12 -8.91 5.51
C ALA A 184 -7.16 -9.96 5.92
N ILE A 185 -7.71 -9.86 7.14
CA ILE A 185 -8.80 -10.72 7.60
C ILE A 185 -10.04 -10.56 6.71
N GLN A 186 -10.45 -9.32 6.44
CA GLN A 186 -11.60 -9.05 5.57
C GLN A 186 -11.34 -9.51 4.14
N GLY A 187 -10.17 -9.15 3.57
CA GLY A 187 -9.81 -9.49 2.18
C GLY A 187 -9.66 -10.99 1.91
N SER A 188 -9.44 -11.80 2.97
CA SER A 188 -9.38 -13.27 2.91
C SER A 188 -10.71 -13.96 3.31
N SER A 189 -11.77 -13.19 3.59
CA SER A 189 -13.07 -13.70 4.03
C SER A 189 -14.09 -13.75 2.87
N GLU A 190 -15.25 -14.35 3.13
CA GLU A 190 -16.40 -14.34 2.21
C GLU A 190 -16.88 -12.91 1.88
N ARG A 191 -16.56 -11.93 2.73
CA ARG A 191 -16.88 -10.51 2.53
C ARG A 191 -15.78 -9.73 1.82
N ALA A 192 -14.80 -10.38 1.20
CA ALA A 192 -13.63 -9.74 0.54
C ALA A 192 -13.99 -8.69 -0.52
N GLY A 193 -15.13 -8.86 -1.20
CA GLY A 193 -15.62 -7.91 -2.21
C GLY A 193 -16.64 -6.90 -1.70
N LYS A 194 -16.93 -6.89 -0.39
CA LYS A 194 -17.94 -6.05 0.25
C LYS A 194 -17.28 -4.80 0.88
N PRO A 195 -18.05 -3.78 1.27
CA PRO A 195 -17.50 -2.59 1.91
C PRO A 195 -16.62 -2.92 3.13
N PHE A 196 -15.50 -2.23 3.25
CA PHE A 196 -14.68 -2.16 4.45
C PHE A 196 -14.67 -0.71 4.94
N VAL A 197 -15.36 -0.45 6.03
CA VAL A 197 -15.46 0.89 6.60
C VAL A 197 -14.60 0.92 7.87
N ALA A 198 -13.58 1.77 7.87
CA ALA A 198 -12.70 1.96 9.02
C ALA A 198 -13.10 3.23 9.78
N VAL A 199 -13.13 3.15 11.10
CA VAL A 199 -13.39 4.26 12.00
C VAL A 199 -12.39 4.23 13.14
N ASN A 200 -11.65 5.31 13.33
CA ASN A 200 -10.83 5.50 14.53
C ASN A 200 -11.69 6.18 15.60
N CYS A 201 -12.02 5.45 16.67
CA CYS A 201 -12.89 5.92 17.74
C CYS A 201 -12.24 7.03 18.58
N GLY A 202 -10.91 7.02 18.72
CA GLY A 202 -10.18 8.05 19.47
C GLY A 202 -10.02 9.38 18.73
N ALA A 203 -10.22 9.37 17.40
CA ALA A 203 -10.15 10.61 16.60
C ALA A 203 -11.50 11.32 16.46
N LEU A 204 -12.60 10.75 16.96
CA LEU A 204 -13.93 11.32 16.86
C LEU A 204 -14.21 12.30 18.01
N PRO A 205 -14.72 13.52 17.72
CA PRO A 205 -15.21 14.40 18.78
C PRO A 205 -16.38 13.75 19.53
N GLU A 206 -16.36 13.78 20.86
CA GLU A 206 -17.36 13.10 21.72
C GLU A 206 -18.80 13.43 21.35
N ASN A 207 -19.10 14.69 21.03
CA ASN A 207 -20.42 15.16 20.62
C ASN A 207 -20.88 14.69 19.24
N LEU A 208 -20.00 14.13 18.41
CA LEU A 208 -20.29 13.67 17.05
C LEU A 208 -20.18 12.15 16.89
N VAL A 209 -19.57 11.44 17.84
CA VAL A 209 -19.35 9.98 17.80
C VAL A 209 -20.64 9.24 17.45
N GLU A 210 -21.73 9.58 18.16
CA GLU A 210 -23.03 8.92 17.95
C GLU A 210 -23.56 9.11 16.54
N SER A 211 -23.57 10.35 16.07
CA SER A 211 -24.04 10.71 14.75
C SER A 211 -23.19 10.09 13.63
N ILE A 212 -21.87 10.01 13.81
CA ILE A 212 -20.96 9.40 12.84
C ILE A 212 -21.14 7.89 12.78
N LEU A 213 -21.22 7.22 13.94
CA LEU A 213 -21.35 5.76 13.97
C LEU A 213 -22.73 5.27 13.53
N PHE A 214 -23.80 5.87 14.10
CA PHE A 214 -25.18 5.37 13.95
C PHE A 214 -26.03 6.18 12.97
N GLY A 215 -25.55 7.38 12.57
CA GLY A 215 -26.30 8.30 11.70
C GLY A 215 -27.30 9.19 12.45
N HIS A 216 -27.91 10.12 11.72
CA HIS A 216 -28.94 10.99 12.26
C HIS A 216 -30.03 11.31 11.23
N GLU A 217 -31.23 11.58 11.72
CA GLU A 217 -32.32 12.10 10.92
C GLU A 217 -32.23 13.66 10.86
N LYS A 218 -32.85 14.23 9.82
CA LYS A 218 -32.93 15.68 9.68
C LYS A 218 -33.55 16.33 10.91
N GLY A 219 -32.90 17.36 11.49
CA GLY A 219 -33.37 18.08 12.66
C GLY A 219 -33.12 17.38 14.00
N ALA A 220 -32.29 16.34 14.05
CA ALA A 220 -31.98 15.59 15.27
C ALA A 220 -31.23 16.41 16.33
N PHE A 221 -30.46 17.41 15.90
CA PHE A 221 -29.75 18.37 16.76
C PHE A 221 -29.50 19.69 16.02
N THR A 222 -29.05 20.73 16.72
CA THR A 222 -28.70 22.03 16.11
C THR A 222 -27.54 21.85 15.12
N GLY A 223 -27.84 22.02 13.82
CA GLY A 223 -26.89 21.81 12.72
C GLY A 223 -27.16 20.56 11.87
N ALA A 224 -28.10 19.70 12.24
CA ALA A 224 -28.56 18.56 11.44
C ALA A 224 -29.50 19.01 10.30
N SER A 225 -28.93 19.71 9.30
CA SER A 225 -29.71 20.24 8.14
C SER A 225 -30.27 19.14 7.27
N ASP A 226 -29.60 18.01 7.17
CA ASP A 226 -29.93 16.87 6.33
C ASP A 226 -29.79 15.55 7.07
N LYS A 227 -30.38 14.49 6.53
CA LYS A 227 -30.21 13.13 7.02
C LYS A 227 -28.81 12.63 6.69
N HIS A 228 -28.12 11.99 7.64
CA HIS A 228 -26.80 11.39 7.44
C HIS A 228 -26.83 9.89 7.75
N LEU A 229 -26.27 9.09 6.84
CA LEU A 229 -26.10 7.65 7.04
C LEU A 229 -24.88 7.41 7.95
N GLY A 230 -25.07 6.64 9.02
CA GLY A 230 -23.96 6.28 9.91
C GLY A 230 -23.04 5.22 9.33
N LYS A 231 -21.83 5.10 9.91
CA LYS A 231 -20.81 4.13 9.49
C LYS A 231 -21.29 2.67 9.54
N PHE A 232 -22.19 2.33 10.44
CA PHE A 232 -22.84 1.02 10.44
C PHE A 232 -23.67 0.78 9.18
N GLN A 233 -24.40 1.79 8.70
CA GLN A 233 -25.19 1.66 7.47
C GLN A 233 -24.30 1.64 6.24
N GLU A 234 -23.21 2.43 6.22
CA GLU A 234 -22.21 2.38 5.14
C GLU A 234 -21.54 1.00 5.03
N ALA A 235 -21.32 0.33 6.18
CA ALA A 235 -20.71 -0.98 6.24
C ALA A 235 -21.69 -2.14 6.00
N ASN A 236 -22.97 -1.88 5.74
CA ASN A 236 -23.99 -2.91 5.61
C ASN A 236 -23.67 -3.95 4.52
N GLY A 237 -23.79 -5.22 4.84
CA GLY A 237 -23.37 -6.36 4.02
C GLY A 237 -21.84 -6.58 3.99
N GLY A 238 -21.04 -5.72 4.67
CA GLY A 238 -19.59 -5.71 4.68
C GLY A 238 -18.97 -5.86 6.07
N THR A 239 -17.90 -5.12 6.32
CA THR A 239 -17.13 -5.14 7.58
C THR A 239 -16.92 -3.72 8.09
N LEU A 240 -17.19 -3.50 9.37
CA LEU A 240 -16.85 -2.29 10.09
C LEU A 240 -15.62 -2.57 10.96
N PHE A 241 -14.57 -1.80 10.74
CA PHE A 241 -13.36 -1.82 11.55
C PHE A 241 -13.39 -0.65 12.54
N LEU A 242 -13.39 -0.97 13.83
CA LEU A 242 -13.37 0.00 14.93
C LEU A 242 -11.96 0.03 15.51
N ASP A 243 -11.15 1.01 15.10
CA ASP A 243 -9.83 1.21 15.72
C ASP A 243 -9.97 2.02 17.01
N GLU A 244 -9.10 1.72 17.98
CA GLU A 244 -9.09 2.34 19.29
C GLU A 244 -10.45 2.24 20.02
N VAL A 245 -11.09 1.05 19.95
CA VAL A 245 -12.43 0.82 20.53
C VAL A 245 -12.50 1.11 22.03
N GLY A 246 -11.37 1.02 22.74
CA GLY A 246 -11.26 1.37 24.16
C GLY A 246 -11.39 2.87 24.47
N GLU A 247 -11.47 3.72 23.43
CA GLU A 247 -11.68 5.17 23.58
C GLU A 247 -13.18 5.56 23.53
N LEU A 248 -14.07 4.60 23.22
CA LEU A 248 -15.51 4.89 23.12
C LEU A 248 -16.11 5.31 24.47
N PRO A 249 -16.90 6.38 24.53
CA PRO A 249 -17.69 6.74 25.70
C PRO A 249 -18.66 5.64 26.12
N LEU A 250 -19.00 5.54 27.42
CA LEU A 250 -19.82 4.47 27.98
C LEU A 250 -21.22 4.35 27.34
N ASP A 251 -21.84 5.49 27.02
CA ASP A 251 -23.15 5.52 26.33
C ASP A 251 -23.06 4.97 24.91
N MET A 252 -21.96 5.21 24.20
CA MET A 252 -21.70 4.62 22.88
C MET A 252 -21.43 3.13 22.96
N GLN A 253 -20.79 2.65 24.02
CA GLN A 253 -20.59 1.23 24.27
C GLN A 253 -21.92 0.48 24.41
N VAL A 254 -22.96 1.09 25.03
CA VAL A 254 -24.31 0.51 25.09
C VAL A 254 -24.91 0.32 23.70
N LYS A 255 -24.80 1.34 22.85
CA LYS A 255 -25.34 1.29 21.48
C LYS A 255 -24.58 0.30 20.60
N LEU A 256 -23.26 0.24 20.75
CA LEU A 256 -22.42 -0.74 20.07
C LEU A 256 -22.81 -2.18 20.49
N LEU A 257 -23.06 -2.41 21.77
CA LEU A 257 -23.50 -3.72 22.25
C LEU A 257 -24.83 -4.16 21.61
N ARG A 258 -25.82 -3.26 21.52
CA ARG A 258 -27.09 -3.54 20.83
C ARG A 258 -26.86 -3.87 19.36
N ALA A 259 -26.04 -3.11 18.65
CA ALA A 259 -25.71 -3.39 17.26
C ALA A 259 -25.06 -4.77 17.08
N LEU A 260 -24.22 -5.22 18.03
CA LEU A 260 -23.56 -6.54 18.03
C LEU A 260 -24.49 -7.69 18.40
N GLN A 261 -25.53 -7.45 19.21
CA GLN A 261 -26.44 -8.49 19.70
C GLN A 261 -27.67 -8.65 18.82
N GLU A 262 -28.27 -7.54 18.42
CA GLU A 262 -29.56 -7.48 17.75
C GLU A 262 -29.42 -7.29 16.23
N GLY A 263 -28.25 -6.81 15.76
CA GLY A 263 -28.05 -6.44 14.36
C GLY A 263 -28.88 -5.20 13.98
N GLU A 264 -29.17 -4.36 14.95
CA GLU A 264 -30.00 -3.15 14.80
C GLU A 264 -29.27 -1.94 15.38
N ILE A 265 -29.45 -0.79 14.76
CA ILE A 265 -28.92 0.50 15.24
C ILE A 265 -30.04 1.53 15.34
N ASP A 266 -29.89 2.47 16.27
CA ASP A 266 -30.81 3.59 16.50
C ASP A 266 -30.16 4.90 16.00
N PRO A 267 -30.51 5.43 14.81
CA PRO A 267 -30.06 6.76 14.37
C PRO A 267 -30.54 7.85 15.31
N VAL A 268 -29.72 8.90 15.49
CA VAL A 268 -30.09 10.04 16.36
C VAL A 268 -31.34 10.72 15.83
N GLY A 269 -32.35 10.89 16.68
CA GLY A 269 -33.66 11.44 16.30
C GLY A 269 -34.52 10.47 15.47
N GLY A 270 -34.06 9.25 15.23
CA GLY A 270 -34.82 8.21 14.53
C GLY A 270 -35.94 7.62 15.41
N LYS A 271 -37.08 7.32 14.79
CA LYS A 271 -38.24 6.72 15.49
C LYS A 271 -38.27 5.19 15.44
N ARG A 272 -37.42 4.58 14.63
CA ARG A 272 -37.38 3.12 14.42
C ARG A 272 -35.94 2.66 14.30
N PRO A 273 -35.60 1.47 14.86
CA PRO A 273 -34.30 0.86 14.63
C PRO A 273 -34.12 0.48 13.15
N VAL A 274 -32.87 0.47 12.70
CA VAL A 274 -32.47 0.09 11.35
C VAL A 274 -31.67 -1.21 11.43
N LYS A 275 -32.09 -2.24 10.69
CA LYS A 275 -31.37 -3.50 10.60
C LYS A 275 -30.11 -3.37 9.76
N VAL A 276 -29.03 -3.95 10.26
CA VAL A 276 -27.71 -3.95 9.61
C VAL A 276 -27.07 -5.33 9.71
N ASP A 277 -26.52 -5.80 8.61
CA ASP A 277 -25.68 -7.01 8.57
C ASP A 277 -24.21 -6.60 8.45
N VAL A 278 -23.52 -6.41 9.57
CA VAL A 278 -22.16 -5.92 9.60
C VAL A 278 -21.27 -6.86 10.40
N ARG A 279 -20.18 -7.32 9.80
CA ARG A 279 -19.10 -7.98 10.53
C ARG A 279 -18.26 -6.96 11.28
N ILE A 280 -18.00 -7.18 12.56
CA ILE A 280 -17.18 -6.29 13.37
C ILE A 280 -15.75 -6.85 13.52
N ILE A 281 -14.77 -6.03 13.21
CA ILE A 281 -13.37 -6.19 13.61
C ILE A 281 -13.01 -4.97 14.44
N SER A 282 -12.53 -5.16 15.65
CA SER A 282 -12.13 -4.06 16.55
C SER A 282 -10.64 -4.14 16.87
N ALA A 283 -10.03 -3.00 17.16
CA ALA A 283 -8.64 -2.93 17.57
C ALA A 283 -8.47 -1.97 18.74
N THR A 284 -7.47 -2.24 19.59
CA THR A 284 -7.10 -1.36 20.71
C THR A 284 -5.65 -1.58 21.10
N ASN A 285 -5.02 -0.53 21.62
CA ASN A 285 -3.73 -0.58 22.30
C ASN A 285 -3.89 -0.61 23.84
N ARG A 286 -5.13 -0.47 24.36
CA ARG A 286 -5.42 -0.49 25.78
C ARG A 286 -5.71 -1.89 26.28
N ASN A 287 -5.40 -2.14 27.56
CA ASN A 287 -5.87 -3.35 28.25
C ASN A 287 -7.35 -3.16 28.64
N LEU A 288 -8.26 -3.73 27.85
CA LEU A 288 -9.70 -3.61 28.11
C LEU A 288 -10.11 -4.25 29.44
N ALA A 289 -9.44 -5.32 29.90
CA ALA A 289 -9.75 -5.95 31.19
C ALA A 289 -9.47 -5.00 32.37
N ASP A 290 -8.42 -4.19 32.27
CA ASP A 290 -8.13 -3.17 33.30
C ASP A 290 -9.09 -1.98 33.20
N GLN A 291 -9.53 -1.60 32.00
CA GLN A 291 -10.58 -0.59 31.80
C GLN A 291 -11.93 -1.04 32.37
N VAL A 292 -12.27 -2.34 32.25
CA VAL A 292 -13.48 -2.90 32.89
C VAL A 292 -13.41 -2.75 34.40
N LYS A 293 -12.28 -3.11 35.02
CA LYS A 293 -12.09 -2.94 36.47
C LYS A 293 -12.19 -1.47 36.92
N ALA A 294 -11.72 -0.56 36.08
CA ALA A 294 -11.78 0.88 36.33
C ALA A 294 -13.15 1.50 36.02
N GLY A 295 -14.12 0.72 35.51
CA GLY A 295 -15.45 1.23 35.17
C GLY A 295 -15.49 2.11 33.91
N LEU A 296 -14.41 2.10 33.10
CA LEU A 296 -14.27 2.87 31.84
C LEU A 296 -14.74 2.08 30.62
N PHE A 297 -14.86 0.76 30.74
CA PHE A 297 -15.34 -0.11 29.68
C PHE A 297 -16.35 -1.12 30.28
N ARG A 298 -17.44 -1.37 29.55
CA ARG A 298 -18.47 -2.31 29.99
C ARG A 298 -18.02 -3.75 29.85
N GLU A 299 -18.27 -4.54 30.86
CA GLU A 299 -17.91 -5.96 30.92
C GLU A 299 -18.65 -6.79 29.86
N ASP A 300 -19.96 -6.51 29.64
CA ASP A 300 -20.78 -7.18 28.64
C ASP A 300 -20.30 -6.95 27.21
N LEU A 301 -19.89 -5.72 26.88
CA LEU A 301 -19.30 -5.39 25.59
C LEU A 301 -17.92 -6.05 25.42
N PHE A 302 -17.09 -6.05 26.48
CA PHE A 302 -15.77 -6.71 26.44
C PHE A 302 -15.91 -8.18 26.02
N TYR A 303 -16.76 -8.97 26.66
CA TYR A 303 -16.95 -10.36 26.29
C TYR A 303 -17.52 -10.55 24.88
N ARG A 304 -18.32 -9.60 24.39
CA ARG A 304 -18.89 -9.65 23.05
C ARG A 304 -17.88 -9.33 21.96
N LEU A 305 -16.89 -8.47 22.23
CA LEU A 305 -15.79 -8.15 21.29
C LEU A 305 -14.66 -9.15 21.38
N ASN A 306 -14.31 -9.62 22.57
CA ASN A 306 -13.19 -10.52 22.84
C ASN A 306 -13.50 -12.00 22.58
N VAL A 307 -14.22 -12.29 21.48
CA VAL A 307 -14.54 -13.68 21.07
C VAL A 307 -13.34 -14.33 20.39
N PHE A 308 -12.65 -13.59 19.53
CA PHE A 308 -11.47 -14.07 18.84
C PHE A 308 -10.33 -13.03 18.92
N PRO A 309 -9.49 -13.10 19.95
CA PRO A 309 -8.36 -12.18 20.06
C PRO A 309 -7.22 -12.55 19.09
N VAL A 310 -6.62 -11.52 18.48
CA VAL A 310 -5.43 -11.59 17.66
C VAL A 310 -4.42 -10.58 18.21
N GLU A 311 -3.30 -11.06 18.73
CA GLU A 311 -2.23 -10.21 19.26
C GLU A 311 -1.28 -9.82 18.12
N ALA A 312 -1.21 -8.52 17.83
CA ALA A 312 -0.28 -7.93 16.88
C ALA A 312 1.03 -7.62 17.60
N PRO A 313 2.16 -8.29 17.26
CA PRO A 313 3.42 -8.14 17.96
C PRO A 313 4.02 -6.74 17.75
N SER A 314 4.66 -6.23 18.80
CA SER A 314 5.49 -5.03 18.70
C SER A 314 6.70 -5.28 17.78
N LEU A 315 7.29 -4.23 17.22
CA LEU A 315 8.40 -4.37 16.27
C LEU A 315 9.66 -4.94 16.95
N ARG A 316 9.85 -4.66 18.25
CA ARG A 316 10.95 -5.22 19.04
C ARG A 316 10.83 -6.74 19.27
N GLU A 317 9.62 -7.31 19.16
CA GLU A 317 9.36 -8.76 19.25
C GLU A 317 9.53 -9.48 17.91
N ARG A 318 9.73 -8.73 16.81
CA ARG A 318 9.94 -9.25 15.46
C ARG A 318 11.06 -8.53 14.73
N ARG A 319 12.19 -8.31 15.40
CA ARG A 319 13.35 -7.58 14.85
C ARG A 319 13.87 -8.17 13.54
N GLU A 320 13.71 -9.47 13.33
CA GLU A 320 14.06 -10.17 12.10
C GLU A 320 13.24 -9.73 10.87
N ASP A 321 12.08 -9.10 11.07
CA ASP A 321 11.25 -8.57 9.99
C ASP A 321 11.68 -7.14 9.56
N ILE A 322 12.49 -6.44 10.37
CA ILE A 322 12.89 -5.05 10.13
C ILE A 322 13.60 -4.88 8.78
N PRO A 323 14.56 -5.74 8.37
CA PRO A 323 15.20 -5.59 7.07
C PRO A 323 14.20 -5.65 5.90
N ALA A 324 13.25 -6.58 5.94
CA ALA A 324 12.22 -6.73 4.90
C ALA A 324 11.26 -5.53 4.85
N LEU A 325 10.92 -4.95 6.02
CA LEU A 325 10.12 -3.72 6.10
C LEU A 325 10.88 -2.53 5.52
N ILE A 326 12.15 -2.38 5.83
CA ILE A 326 13.01 -1.32 5.28
C ILE A 326 13.10 -1.43 3.77
N ASP A 327 13.38 -2.63 3.23
CA ASP A 327 13.44 -2.88 1.79
C ASP A 327 12.13 -2.51 1.09
N HIS A 328 11.00 -2.83 1.71
CA HIS A 328 9.69 -2.46 1.19
C HIS A 328 9.51 -0.94 1.16
N PHE A 329 9.84 -0.24 2.24
CA PHE A 329 9.71 1.22 2.32
C PHE A 329 10.65 1.92 1.35
N VAL A 330 11.90 1.46 1.22
CA VAL A 330 12.87 2.01 0.26
C VAL A 330 12.34 1.89 -1.17
N ARG A 331 11.81 0.75 -1.56
CA ARG A 331 11.22 0.56 -2.91
C ARG A 331 10.02 1.48 -3.14
N ARG A 332 9.12 1.59 -2.15
CA ARG A 332 7.92 2.42 -2.24
C ARG A 332 8.29 3.90 -2.36
N PHE A 333 9.10 4.41 -1.46
CA PHE A 333 9.47 5.83 -1.43
C PHE A 333 10.37 6.25 -2.59
N ASN A 334 11.20 5.35 -3.13
CA ASN A 334 11.92 5.62 -4.38
C ASN A 334 10.96 5.92 -5.54
N ILE A 335 9.83 5.23 -5.62
CA ILE A 335 8.82 5.45 -6.66
C ILE A 335 8.07 6.77 -6.40
N GLU A 336 7.69 7.01 -5.15
CA GLU A 336 6.92 8.19 -4.74
C GLU A 336 7.74 9.48 -4.89
N GLU A 337 9.02 9.47 -4.52
CA GLU A 337 9.91 10.65 -4.49
C GLU A 337 10.86 10.75 -5.70
N GLY A 338 10.80 9.80 -6.63
CA GLY A 338 11.70 9.76 -7.79
C GLY A 338 13.18 9.58 -7.42
N LYS A 339 13.48 9.02 -6.23
CA LYS A 339 14.83 8.77 -5.73
C LYS A 339 15.38 7.43 -6.24
N ARG A 340 16.68 7.20 -6.08
CA ARG A 340 17.37 5.98 -6.54
C ARG A 340 18.21 5.35 -5.42
N VAL A 341 17.66 5.33 -4.21
CA VAL A 341 18.31 4.68 -3.07
C VAL A 341 18.27 3.17 -3.31
N THR A 342 19.44 2.52 -3.28
CA THR A 342 19.58 1.08 -3.55
C THR A 342 19.46 0.22 -2.28
N GLY A 343 19.64 0.82 -1.08
CA GLY A 343 19.52 0.12 0.19
C GLY A 343 20.10 0.91 1.37
N VAL A 344 20.28 0.21 2.46
CA VAL A 344 20.82 0.73 3.73
C VAL A 344 22.18 0.06 3.98
N ALA A 345 23.19 0.83 4.41
CA ALA A 345 24.51 0.31 4.77
C ALA A 345 24.42 -0.68 5.95
N ALA A 346 25.35 -1.64 6.03
CA ALA A 346 25.26 -2.74 6.98
C ALA A 346 25.30 -2.28 8.44
N ASP A 347 26.11 -1.28 8.76
CA ASP A 347 26.19 -0.66 10.10
C ASP A 347 24.89 0.07 10.48
N ALA A 348 24.31 0.83 9.54
CA ALA A 348 23.03 1.49 9.71
C ALA A 348 21.90 0.46 9.89
N LEU A 349 21.89 -0.61 9.10
CA LEU A 349 20.88 -1.68 9.23
C LEU A 349 20.98 -2.37 10.59
N GLN A 350 22.20 -2.67 11.07
CA GLN A 350 22.40 -3.27 12.40
C GLN A 350 21.86 -2.36 13.50
N MET A 351 22.13 -1.05 13.42
CA MET A 351 21.62 -0.04 14.35
C MET A 351 20.08 0.00 14.33
N LEU A 352 19.46 0.02 13.16
CA LEU A 352 18.00 0.01 13.00
C LEU A 352 17.34 -1.26 13.56
N CYS A 353 17.98 -2.43 13.38
CA CYS A 353 17.53 -3.70 13.97
C CYS A 353 17.66 -3.74 15.50
N ALA A 354 18.63 -3.04 16.06
CA ALA A 354 18.86 -3.00 17.51
C ALA A 354 17.93 -2.06 18.26
N TYR A 355 17.36 -1.06 17.59
CA TYR A 355 16.48 -0.07 18.19
C TYR A 355 15.13 -0.64 18.61
N ASP A 356 14.52 -0.13 19.68
CA ASP A 356 13.29 -0.69 20.29
C ASP A 356 11.99 -0.25 19.62
N TRP A 357 12.03 0.77 18.79
CA TRP A 357 10.89 1.27 18.01
C TRP A 357 9.61 1.50 18.83
N PRO A 358 9.58 2.44 19.80
CA PRO A 358 8.39 2.68 20.61
C PRO A 358 7.15 3.08 19.80
N GLY A 359 7.32 3.67 18.60
CA GLY A 359 6.25 3.93 17.63
C GLY A 359 6.10 2.84 16.56
N ASN A 360 6.75 1.67 16.76
CA ASN A 360 6.64 0.49 15.92
C ASN A 360 6.88 0.76 14.42
N VAL A 361 6.11 0.12 13.55
CA VAL A 361 6.25 0.21 12.09
C VAL A 361 5.99 1.64 11.58
N ARG A 362 5.07 2.37 12.21
CA ARG A 362 4.80 3.78 11.84
C ARG A 362 6.02 4.67 12.06
N GLN A 363 6.76 4.46 13.16
CA GLN A 363 7.99 5.18 13.42
C GLN A 363 9.10 4.77 12.44
N LEU A 364 9.25 3.47 12.17
CA LEU A 364 10.20 2.96 11.19
C LEU A 364 9.93 3.55 9.80
N GLU A 365 8.69 3.51 9.34
CA GLU A 365 8.24 4.06 8.06
C GLU A 365 8.61 5.55 7.93
N ASN A 366 8.24 6.37 8.92
CA ASN A 366 8.55 7.80 8.93
C ASN A 366 10.07 8.06 8.96
N THR A 367 10.83 7.23 9.66
CA THR A 367 12.28 7.35 9.77
C THR A 367 12.95 7.05 8.43
N VAL A 368 12.55 5.96 7.76
CA VAL A 368 13.04 5.60 6.42
C VAL A 368 12.62 6.65 5.38
N TYR A 369 11.38 7.14 5.45
CA TYR A 369 10.90 8.20 4.57
C TYR A 369 11.80 9.45 4.63
N ARG A 370 12.05 9.97 5.85
CA ARG A 370 12.93 11.13 6.05
C ARG A 370 14.33 10.90 5.51
N ALA A 371 14.89 9.73 5.78
CA ALA A 371 16.23 9.38 5.28
C ALA A 371 16.28 9.37 3.75
N ILE A 372 15.26 8.85 3.07
CA ILE A 372 15.19 8.81 1.60
C ILE A 372 15.02 10.22 1.01
N VAL A 373 14.11 11.03 1.57
CA VAL A 373 13.90 12.41 1.09
C VAL A 373 15.18 13.24 1.15
N LEU A 374 15.95 13.07 2.25
CA LEU A 374 17.21 13.82 2.50
C LEU A 374 18.44 13.12 1.91
N ALA A 375 18.32 11.93 1.35
CA ALA A 375 19.45 11.17 0.83
C ALA A 375 20.10 11.84 -0.39
N ASP A 376 21.42 12.03 -0.30
CA ASP A 376 22.28 12.46 -1.41
C ASP A 376 23.10 11.29 -1.98
N SER A 377 23.07 10.13 -1.33
CA SER A 377 23.82 8.92 -1.71
C SER A 377 22.90 7.76 -2.08
N PRO A 378 23.36 6.80 -2.89
CA PRO A 378 22.58 5.61 -3.25
C PRO A 378 22.39 4.62 -2.08
N HIS A 379 23.16 4.75 -0.97
CA HIS A 379 23.02 3.91 0.23
C HIS A 379 22.82 4.81 1.45
N LEU A 380 21.76 4.53 2.22
CA LEU A 380 21.51 5.22 3.48
C LEU A 380 22.54 4.79 4.53
N GLN A 381 23.18 5.76 5.15
CA GLN A 381 24.21 5.59 6.17
C GLN A 381 23.64 5.84 7.58
N ALA A 382 24.40 5.52 8.63
CA ALA A 382 23.95 5.74 10.01
C ALA A 382 23.64 7.22 10.32
N PHE A 383 24.33 8.17 9.70
CA PHE A 383 24.07 9.59 9.86
C PHE A 383 22.76 10.09 9.20
N ASP A 384 22.19 9.33 8.25
CA ASP A 384 20.86 9.63 7.67
C ASP A 384 19.72 9.35 8.66
N PHE A 385 20.05 8.73 9.81
CA PHE A 385 19.11 8.39 10.88
C PHE A 385 19.46 9.11 12.21
N PRO A 386 19.56 10.44 12.24
CA PRO A 386 20.09 11.17 13.39
C PRO A 386 19.29 10.96 14.68
N ALA A 387 17.99 10.73 14.59
CA ALA A 387 17.13 10.47 15.75
C ALA A 387 17.44 9.12 16.45
N ILE A 388 18.16 8.20 15.79
CA ILE A 388 18.52 6.89 16.31
C ILE A 388 20.02 6.80 16.58
N SER A 389 20.83 7.27 15.63
CA SER A 389 22.29 7.22 15.74
C SER A 389 22.86 8.21 16.76
N GLY A 390 22.16 9.32 17.02
CA GLY A 390 22.72 10.47 17.75
C GLY A 390 23.84 11.19 17.00
N VAL A 391 24.15 10.74 15.79
CA VAL A 391 25.22 11.32 14.94
C VAL A 391 24.57 12.29 13.96
N VAL A 392 24.94 13.56 14.05
CA VAL A 392 24.58 14.58 13.05
C VAL A 392 25.46 14.34 11.81
N ALA A 393 24.88 14.41 10.62
CA ALA A 393 25.65 14.31 9.38
C ALA A 393 26.86 15.25 9.41
N PRO A 394 28.04 14.80 8.98
CA PRO A 394 29.16 15.71 8.83
C PRO A 394 28.76 16.79 7.82
N VAL A 395 28.66 18.03 8.28
CA VAL A 395 28.47 19.16 7.37
C VAL A 395 29.61 19.07 6.35
N PRO A 396 29.35 19.02 5.03
CA PRO A 396 30.40 18.99 4.05
C PRO A 396 31.32 20.16 4.36
N ALA A 397 32.59 19.86 4.64
CA ALA A 397 33.60 20.90 4.92
C ALA A 397 33.61 21.78 3.69
N ILE A 398 33.12 23.01 3.82
CA ILE A 398 33.38 24.05 2.83
C ILE A 398 34.89 24.06 2.65
N PRO A 399 35.44 23.83 1.44
CA PRO A 399 36.86 23.83 1.26
C PRO A 399 37.35 25.16 1.80
N GLN A 400 38.12 25.13 2.90
CA GLN A 400 38.80 26.31 3.41
C GLN A 400 39.72 26.75 2.29
N ALA A 401 39.34 27.80 1.58
CA ALA A 401 40.25 28.54 0.73
C ALA A 401 41.44 28.91 1.62
N ALA A 402 42.61 28.50 1.16
CA ALA A 402 43.88 28.72 1.85
C ALA A 402 43.91 30.12 2.46
N SER A 403 44.09 30.18 3.78
CA SER A 403 44.16 31.39 4.57
C SER A 403 45.24 32.33 4.03
N ALA A 404 44.84 33.35 3.31
CA ALA A 404 45.62 34.53 3.15
C ALA A 404 45.62 35.32 4.50
N PRO A 405 46.70 35.95 4.92
CA PRO A 405 46.77 36.64 6.21
C PRO A 405 45.70 37.75 6.28
N ALA A 406 44.87 37.66 7.27
CA ALA A 406 43.78 38.62 7.51
C ALA A 406 44.40 39.98 7.88
N THR A 407 44.10 41.00 7.10
CA THR A 407 44.28 42.38 7.48
C THR A 407 43.15 42.83 8.41
N PRO A 408 43.38 43.59 9.48
CA PRO A 408 42.41 43.88 10.53
C PRO A 408 41.22 44.78 10.14
N HIS A 409 41.13 45.26 8.91
CA HIS A 409 40.14 46.24 8.48
C HIS A 409 38.79 45.71 7.96
N LEU A 410 38.59 44.36 7.84
CA LEU A 410 37.37 43.79 7.27
C LEU A 410 36.29 43.44 8.30
N VAL A 411 36.59 43.42 9.58
CA VAL A 411 35.64 43.08 10.64
C VAL A 411 34.72 44.25 10.99
N GLU A 412 35.19 45.49 10.90
CA GLU A 412 34.36 46.69 11.17
C GLU A 412 33.36 46.95 10.05
N ALA A 413 33.68 46.69 8.79
CA ALA A 413 32.79 46.88 7.65
C ALA A 413 31.59 45.94 7.64
N HIS A 414 31.70 44.76 8.24
CA HIS A 414 30.59 43.81 8.31
C HIS A 414 29.57 44.18 9.41
N HIS A 415 30.00 44.77 10.52
CA HIS A 415 29.09 45.27 11.57
C HIS A 415 28.33 46.51 11.14
N GLU A 416 28.93 47.40 10.37
CA GLU A 416 28.23 48.56 9.80
C GLU A 416 27.23 48.18 8.70
N ALA A 417 27.51 47.18 7.87
CA ALA A 417 26.57 46.69 6.83
C ALA A 417 25.33 46.02 7.40
N ILE A 418 25.46 45.27 8.53
CA ILE A 418 24.34 44.64 9.22
C ILE A 418 23.50 45.69 9.96
N ALA A 419 24.11 46.72 10.52
CA ALA A 419 23.42 47.83 11.17
C ALA A 419 22.62 48.71 10.18
N ALA A 420 23.10 48.85 8.95
CA ALA A 420 22.44 49.62 7.89
C ALA A 420 21.19 48.89 7.32
N LEU A 421 21.18 47.55 7.30
CA LEU A 421 20.03 46.76 6.81
C LEU A 421 18.84 46.74 7.78
N HIS A 422 19.03 47.11 9.06
CA HIS A 422 18.00 47.15 10.05
C HIS A 422 17.29 48.51 10.21
N GLN A 423 17.75 49.56 9.54
CA GLN A 423 17.17 50.91 9.68
C GLN A 423 15.95 51.18 8.76
N ASP A 424 15.72 50.35 7.71
CA ASP A 424 14.62 50.54 6.76
C ASP A 424 13.52 49.48 6.82
N SER A 425 13.47 48.65 7.87
CA SER A 425 12.40 47.69 8.03
C SER A 425 11.26 48.30 8.88
N PRO A 426 10.00 48.28 8.39
CA PRO A 426 8.85 48.83 9.15
C PRO A 426 8.53 48.06 10.45
N VAL A 427 9.16 46.90 10.67
CA VAL A 427 8.93 46.07 11.87
C VAL A 427 10.22 45.70 12.54
N ARG A 428 10.41 46.16 13.79
CA ARG A 428 11.60 45.84 14.60
C ARG A 428 11.41 44.51 15.34
N ILE A 429 12.19 43.51 14.99
CA ILE A 429 12.16 42.17 15.59
C ILE A 429 13.01 42.08 16.87
N LEU A 430 13.98 42.98 17.02
CA LEU A 430 14.88 43.05 18.19
C LEU A 430 14.56 44.30 19.04
N ASP A 431 14.75 44.21 20.36
CA ASP A 431 14.71 45.35 21.28
C ASP A 431 15.98 46.20 21.23
N GLU A 432 16.00 47.32 21.96
CA GLU A 432 17.17 48.22 22.03
C GLU A 432 18.46 47.57 22.64
N ALA A 433 18.30 46.43 23.31
CA ALA A 433 19.36 45.63 23.89
C ALA A 433 19.84 44.49 22.99
N GLY A 434 19.23 44.29 21.81
CA GLY A 434 19.58 43.25 20.86
C GLY A 434 18.93 41.89 21.16
N HIS A 435 17.88 41.79 21.99
CA HIS A 435 17.16 40.56 22.27
C HIS A 435 15.88 40.49 21.42
N LEU A 436 15.43 39.25 21.10
CA LEU A 436 14.17 39.02 20.39
C LEU A 436 12.97 39.53 21.19
N ARG A 437 12.17 40.39 20.57
CA ARG A 437 10.90 40.88 21.13
C ARG A 437 9.85 39.78 21.16
N LYS A 438 8.86 39.92 22.08
CA LYS A 438 7.74 38.96 22.13
C LYS A 438 6.86 39.10 20.87
N LEU A 439 6.29 37.99 20.44
CA LEU A 439 5.47 37.91 19.23
C LEU A 439 4.28 38.90 19.27
N GLU A 440 3.66 39.04 20.46
CA GLU A 440 2.53 39.94 20.69
C GLU A 440 2.86 41.44 20.49
N ASP A 441 4.13 41.82 20.74
CA ASP A 441 4.59 43.20 20.56
C ASP A 441 4.95 43.48 19.10
N ILE A 442 5.40 42.44 18.38
CA ILE A 442 5.70 42.51 16.93
C ILE A 442 4.42 42.53 16.11
N GLU A 443 3.39 41.76 16.52
CA GLU A 443 2.07 41.75 15.87
C GLU A 443 1.34 43.10 16.03
N ARG A 444 1.52 43.81 17.16
CA ARG A 444 0.94 45.12 17.36
C ARG A 444 1.49 46.19 16.43
N ASP A 445 2.82 46.15 16.19
CA ASP A 445 3.49 47.08 15.28
C ASP A 445 3.15 46.80 13.78
N LEU A 446 2.56 45.63 13.45
CA LEU A 446 2.09 45.27 12.12
C LEU A 446 0.65 45.74 11.84
N ILE A 447 -0.11 46.10 12.85
CA ILE A 447 -1.53 46.47 12.74
C ILE A 447 -1.74 48.00 12.81
N GLU A 448 -0.79 48.74 13.37
CA GLU A 448 -0.73 50.20 13.31
C GLU A 448 0.01 50.67 12.05
#